data_58146ea686d9b0581a632c16ec788594
#
_entry.id   58146ea686d9b0581a632c16ec788594
#
_cell.length_a   1.000
_cell.length_b   1.000
_cell.length_c   1.000
_cell.angle_alpha   90.00
_cell.angle_beta   90.00
_cell.angle_gamma   90.00
#
_symmetry.space_group_name_H-M   'P 1'
#
loop_
_entity.id
_entity.type
_entity.pdbx_description
1 polymer ?
#
loop_
_entity_poly.entity_id
_entity_poly.type
_entity_poly.pdbx_seq_one_letter_code
_entity_poly.pdbx_strand_id
1 'polypeptide(L)'
;GNVDIREASPSFEIVGKVASIQAYEGQEVQAGAILATLDKTSLELELKRAQIAVASAKLALEKLQNGSRPEEIEAARAASARAQATAALASRTFTRKQKVYTKTKGAGVSQAELDEAQGQKDTSNASFQEALAAQKLAELGPRVEDLKIAQVNLEAANNEVAVIKDKLA
;
A
#
# COMPACT_ATOMS: atom_id res chain seq x y z
N GLY A 1 7.62 -61.07 40.61
CA GLY A 1 7.57 -60.23 39.42
C GLY A 1 7.37 -58.81 39.88
N ASN A 2 8.35 -57.94 39.65
CA ASN A 2 8.16 -56.50 39.84
C ASN A 2 7.27 -55.95 38.72
N VAL A 3 6.11 -55.43 39.06
CA VAL A 3 5.27 -54.64 38.17
C VAL A 3 5.80 -53.22 38.26
N ASP A 4 6.48 -52.78 37.21
CA ASP A 4 6.98 -51.41 37.07
C ASP A 4 5.80 -50.53 36.65
N ILE A 5 5.09 -49.95 37.61
CA ILE A 5 3.99 -49.02 37.36
C ILE A 5 4.62 -47.66 37.14
N ARG A 6 4.65 -47.17 35.87
CA ARG A 6 5.05 -45.82 35.54
C ARG A 6 3.85 -44.89 35.68
N GLU A 7 3.86 -44.07 36.69
CA GLU A 7 2.93 -42.94 36.79
C GLU A 7 3.37 -41.81 35.87
N ALA A 8 2.49 -41.36 34.98
CA ALA A 8 2.69 -40.20 34.15
C ALA A 8 1.74 -39.08 34.58
N SER A 9 2.26 -37.90 34.82
CA SER A 9 1.48 -36.70 35.09
C SER A 9 1.45 -35.86 33.81
N PRO A 10 0.48 -36.07 32.92
CA PRO A 10 0.39 -35.31 31.67
C PRO A 10 -0.02 -33.86 31.92
N SER A 11 0.59 -32.93 31.20
CA SER A 11 0.23 -31.50 31.22
C SER A 11 0.07 -30.98 29.81
N PHE A 12 -0.78 -29.95 29.62
CA PHE A 12 -0.88 -29.27 28.36
C PHE A 12 0.29 -28.30 28.17
N GLU A 13 0.77 -28.15 26.97
CA GLU A 13 1.82 -27.17 26.58
C GLU A 13 1.29 -25.73 26.55
N ILE A 14 -0.02 -25.56 26.34
CA ILE A 14 -0.70 -24.25 26.30
C ILE A 14 -1.75 -24.15 27.41
N VAL A 15 -1.94 -22.92 27.89
CA VAL A 15 -2.99 -22.63 28.89
C VAL A 15 -4.32 -22.48 28.13
N GLY A 16 -5.34 -23.21 28.62
CA GLY A 16 -6.66 -23.19 28.03
C GLY A 16 -7.72 -23.82 28.91
N LYS A 17 -8.98 -23.70 28.50
CA LYS A 17 -10.11 -24.33 29.15
C LYS A 17 -10.22 -25.77 28.65
N VAL A 18 -10.31 -26.76 29.57
CA VAL A 18 -10.53 -28.15 29.21
C VAL A 18 -11.94 -28.30 28.62
N ALA A 19 -12.04 -28.86 27.42
CA ALA A 19 -13.30 -29.16 26.77
C ALA A 19 -13.82 -30.54 27.16
N SER A 20 -12.93 -31.56 27.20
CA SER A 20 -13.29 -32.90 27.59
C SER A 20 -12.10 -33.63 28.23
N ILE A 21 -12.40 -34.56 29.13
CA ILE A 21 -11.45 -35.51 29.73
C ILE A 21 -11.91 -36.90 29.34
N GLN A 22 -11.03 -37.68 28.71
CA GLN A 22 -11.34 -39.03 28.19
C GLN A 22 -10.71 -40.13 29.00
N ALA A 23 -9.74 -39.84 29.87
CA ALA A 23 -9.09 -40.79 30.74
C ALA A 23 -9.22 -40.37 32.20
N TYR A 24 -9.44 -41.35 33.09
CA TYR A 24 -9.57 -41.14 34.53
C TYR A 24 -8.34 -41.68 35.26
N GLU A 25 -8.16 -41.21 36.48
CA GLU A 25 -7.07 -41.66 37.35
C GLU A 25 -7.14 -43.18 37.58
N GLY A 26 -6.00 -43.85 37.42
CA GLY A 26 -5.89 -45.31 37.53
C GLY A 26 -6.29 -46.11 36.27
N GLN A 27 -6.64 -45.47 35.18
CA GLN A 27 -6.96 -46.13 33.90
C GLN A 27 -5.68 -46.44 33.12
N GLU A 28 -5.55 -47.65 32.61
CA GLU A 28 -4.50 -48.03 31.67
C GLU A 28 -4.75 -47.37 30.31
N VAL A 29 -3.74 -46.65 29.79
CA VAL A 29 -3.81 -45.97 28.50
C VAL A 29 -2.66 -46.40 27.60
N GLN A 30 -2.92 -46.45 26.29
CA GLN A 30 -1.90 -46.77 25.31
C GLN A 30 -1.12 -45.51 24.94
N ALA A 31 0.14 -45.68 24.51
CA ALA A 31 0.93 -44.57 23.99
C ALA A 31 0.24 -43.93 22.77
N GLY A 32 0.05 -42.60 22.81
CA GLY A 32 -0.65 -41.83 21.77
C GLY A 32 -2.17 -41.70 21.99
N ALA A 33 -2.72 -42.24 23.08
CA ALA A 33 -4.14 -42.05 23.40
C ALA A 33 -4.43 -40.58 23.81
N ILE A 34 -5.54 -40.02 23.33
CA ILE A 34 -5.99 -38.69 23.73
C ILE A 34 -6.59 -38.78 25.14
N LEU A 35 -5.97 -38.10 26.10
CA LEU A 35 -6.40 -38.11 27.50
C LEU A 35 -7.38 -36.98 27.82
N ALA A 36 -7.17 -35.81 27.22
CA ALA A 36 -8.05 -34.65 27.36
C ALA A 36 -7.91 -33.71 26.13
N THR A 37 -8.91 -32.89 25.92
CA THR A 37 -8.90 -31.87 24.86
C THR A 37 -9.18 -30.51 25.45
N LEU A 38 -8.56 -29.46 24.86
CA LEU A 38 -8.83 -28.06 25.19
C LEU A 38 -9.94 -27.49 24.30
N ASP A 39 -10.65 -26.50 24.83
CA ASP A 39 -11.62 -25.71 24.07
C ASP A 39 -10.86 -24.80 23.07
N LYS A 40 -11.00 -25.10 21.78
CA LYS A 40 -10.32 -24.41 20.69
C LYS A 40 -11.06 -23.16 20.21
N THR A 41 -12.26 -22.86 20.72
CA THR A 41 -13.14 -21.79 20.22
C THR A 41 -12.45 -20.42 20.22
N SER A 42 -11.70 -20.07 21.24
CA SER A 42 -10.98 -18.81 21.32
C SER A 42 -9.85 -18.72 20.29
N LEU A 43 -9.08 -19.79 20.11
CA LEU A 43 -8.00 -19.88 19.12
C LEU A 43 -8.53 -19.87 17.69
N GLU A 44 -9.68 -20.50 17.45
CA GLU A 44 -10.35 -20.44 16.13
C GLU A 44 -10.82 -19.01 15.78
N LEU A 45 -11.33 -18.27 16.77
CA LEU A 45 -11.68 -16.87 16.59
C LEU A 45 -10.45 -15.99 16.36
N GLU A 46 -9.35 -16.25 17.07
CA GLU A 46 -8.07 -15.57 16.84
C GLU A 46 -7.53 -15.88 15.44
N LEU A 47 -7.57 -17.14 15.01
CA LEU A 47 -7.19 -17.54 13.66
C LEU A 47 -8.00 -16.78 12.60
N LYS A 48 -9.31 -16.69 12.79
CA LYS A 48 -10.18 -15.96 11.86
C LYS A 48 -9.83 -14.46 11.80
N ARG A 49 -9.52 -13.84 12.93
CA ARG A 49 -9.04 -12.44 12.97
C ARG A 49 -7.71 -12.27 12.25
N ALA A 50 -6.76 -13.17 12.48
CA ALA A 50 -5.47 -13.14 11.82
C ALA A 50 -5.60 -13.35 10.28
N GLN A 51 -6.49 -14.24 9.85
CA GLN A 51 -6.79 -14.42 8.42
C GLN A 51 -7.39 -13.16 7.77
N ILE A 52 -8.24 -12.44 8.49
CA ILE A 52 -8.77 -11.14 8.02
C ILE A 52 -7.65 -10.11 7.90
N ALA A 53 -6.71 -10.09 8.84
CA ALA A 53 -5.54 -9.20 8.76
C ALA A 53 -4.66 -9.52 7.54
N VAL A 54 -4.43 -10.80 7.23
CA VAL A 54 -3.75 -11.23 5.99
C VAL A 54 -4.48 -10.74 4.76
N ALA A 55 -5.80 -10.92 4.69
CA ALA A 55 -6.60 -10.45 3.56
C ALA A 55 -6.51 -8.93 3.38
N SER A 56 -6.56 -8.17 4.48
CA SER A 56 -6.41 -6.71 4.46
C SER A 56 -5.02 -6.28 3.99
N ALA A 57 -3.95 -6.90 4.52
CA ALA A 57 -2.58 -6.61 4.11
C ALA A 57 -2.33 -6.95 2.63
N LYS A 58 -2.90 -8.07 2.15
CA LYS A 58 -2.85 -8.46 0.74
C LYS A 58 -3.50 -7.44 -0.18
N LEU A 59 -4.71 -6.97 0.17
CA LEU A 59 -5.42 -5.94 -0.60
C LEU A 59 -4.67 -4.61 -0.60
N ALA A 60 -4.02 -4.25 0.51
CA ALA A 60 -3.18 -3.04 0.59
C ALA A 60 -1.97 -3.14 -0.34
N LEU A 61 -1.29 -4.28 -0.37
CA LEU A 61 -0.18 -4.54 -1.29
C LEU A 61 -0.65 -4.50 -2.76
N GLU A 62 -1.76 -5.16 -3.07
CA GLU A 62 -2.33 -5.19 -4.42
C GLU A 62 -2.72 -3.79 -4.90
N LYS A 63 -3.33 -2.97 -4.03
CA LYS A 63 -3.64 -1.57 -4.34
C LYS A 63 -2.38 -0.78 -4.70
N LEU A 64 -1.28 -0.97 -3.96
CA LEU A 64 0.00 -0.33 -4.28
C LEU A 64 0.60 -0.87 -5.57
N GLN A 65 0.54 -2.18 -5.81
CA GLN A 65 1.05 -2.80 -7.04
C GLN A 65 0.33 -2.32 -8.30
N ASN A 66 -0.97 -2.08 -8.20
CA ASN A 66 -1.77 -1.54 -9.30
C ASN A 66 -1.44 -0.07 -9.60
N GLY A 67 -0.86 0.66 -8.64
CA GLY A 67 -0.47 2.06 -8.81
C GLY A 67 -1.63 3.01 -9.02
N SER A 68 -1.39 4.09 -9.77
CA SER A 68 -2.43 5.05 -10.14
C SER A 68 -3.41 4.43 -11.14
N ARG A 69 -4.68 4.80 -11.03
CA ARG A 69 -5.70 4.33 -11.96
C ARG A 69 -5.44 4.87 -13.37
N PRO A 70 -5.73 4.10 -14.44
CA PRO A 70 -5.57 4.58 -15.81
C PRO A 70 -6.23 5.93 -16.07
N GLU A 71 -7.42 6.16 -15.48
CA GLU A 71 -8.16 7.42 -15.63
C GLU A 71 -7.46 8.60 -14.97
N GLU A 72 -6.77 8.36 -13.84
CA GLU A 72 -5.97 9.39 -13.14
C GLU A 72 -4.75 9.78 -13.97
N ILE A 73 -4.08 8.79 -14.57
CA ILE A 73 -2.96 9.02 -15.50
C ILE A 73 -3.42 9.81 -16.73
N GLU A 74 -4.55 9.44 -17.30
CA GLU A 74 -5.10 10.12 -18.49
C GLU A 74 -5.55 11.54 -18.17
N ALA A 75 -6.16 11.76 -17.00
CA ALA A 75 -6.49 13.12 -16.53
C ALA A 75 -5.26 13.98 -16.34
N ALA A 76 -4.19 13.43 -15.77
CA ALA A 76 -2.92 14.14 -15.60
C ALA A 76 -2.24 14.46 -16.96
N ARG A 77 -2.30 13.55 -17.93
CA ARG A 77 -1.85 13.78 -19.32
C ARG A 77 -2.63 14.88 -20.00
N ALA A 78 -3.96 14.87 -19.87
CA ALA A 78 -4.80 15.92 -20.44
C ALA A 78 -4.53 17.29 -19.82
N ALA A 79 -4.29 17.34 -18.49
CA ALA A 79 -3.92 18.57 -17.80
C ALA A 79 -2.56 19.11 -18.29
N SER A 80 -1.56 18.25 -18.41
CA SER A 80 -0.24 18.60 -18.95
C SER A 80 -0.33 19.11 -20.40
N ALA A 81 -1.07 18.44 -21.26
CA ALA A 81 -1.28 18.86 -22.65
C ALA A 81 -1.97 20.22 -22.74
N ARG A 82 -2.96 20.50 -21.88
CA ARG A 82 -3.64 21.80 -21.80
C ARG A 82 -2.66 22.90 -21.38
N ALA A 83 -1.88 22.66 -20.33
CA ALA A 83 -0.89 23.61 -19.85
C ALA A 83 0.19 23.87 -20.91
N GLN A 84 0.62 22.83 -21.64
CA GLN A 84 1.55 22.97 -22.77
C GLN A 84 1.00 23.87 -23.88
N ALA A 85 -0.27 23.68 -24.27
CA ALA A 85 -0.91 24.49 -25.27
C ALA A 85 -0.98 25.97 -24.85
N THR A 86 -1.28 26.24 -23.58
CA THR A 86 -1.32 27.58 -22.99
C THR A 86 0.07 28.22 -23.00
N ALA A 87 1.11 27.52 -22.59
CA ALA A 87 2.49 27.97 -22.59
C ALA A 87 2.99 28.25 -24.02
N ALA A 88 2.62 27.39 -24.97
CA ALA A 88 2.95 27.59 -26.39
C ALA A 88 2.26 28.84 -26.98
N LEU A 89 1.02 29.12 -26.60
CA LEU A 89 0.30 30.33 -26.99
C LEU A 89 0.96 31.58 -26.42
N ALA A 90 1.25 31.59 -25.11
CA ALA A 90 1.93 32.71 -24.45
C ALA A 90 3.31 32.98 -25.05
N SER A 91 4.09 31.93 -25.33
CA SER A 91 5.40 32.04 -25.99
C SER A 91 5.29 32.66 -27.40
N ARG A 92 4.31 32.23 -28.21
CA ARG A 92 4.06 32.80 -29.53
C ARG A 92 3.62 34.24 -29.44
N THR A 93 2.80 34.61 -28.46
CA THR A 93 2.33 35.99 -28.25
C THR A 93 3.48 36.88 -27.84
N PHE A 94 4.31 36.45 -26.90
CA PHE A 94 5.52 37.19 -26.52
C PHE A 94 6.46 37.41 -27.74
N THR A 95 6.78 36.34 -28.45
CA THR A 95 7.67 36.40 -29.63
C THR A 95 7.13 37.37 -30.70
N ARG A 96 5.81 37.41 -30.92
CA ARG A 96 5.17 38.34 -31.85
C ARG A 96 5.28 39.78 -31.36
N LYS A 97 4.94 40.05 -30.09
CA LYS A 97 5.08 41.40 -29.50
C LYS A 97 6.52 41.88 -29.50
N GLN A 98 7.48 41.00 -29.16
CA GLN A 98 8.91 41.30 -29.21
C GLN A 98 9.37 41.70 -30.62
N LYS A 99 8.94 40.96 -31.66
CA LYS A 99 9.27 41.31 -33.05
C LYS A 99 8.70 42.67 -33.47
N VAL A 100 7.48 43.01 -33.06
CA VAL A 100 6.86 44.33 -33.34
C VAL A 100 7.63 45.43 -32.63
N TYR A 101 7.88 45.25 -31.31
CA TYR A 101 8.64 46.20 -30.49
C TYR A 101 10.00 46.54 -31.13
N THR A 102 10.76 45.49 -31.51
CA THR A 102 12.08 45.66 -32.14
C THR A 102 12.00 46.40 -33.49
N LYS A 103 11.02 46.04 -34.35
CA LYS A 103 10.86 46.63 -35.67
C LYS A 103 10.40 48.11 -35.61
N THR A 104 9.52 48.43 -34.65
CA THR A 104 8.91 49.76 -34.53
C THR A 104 9.61 50.65 -33.50
N LYS A 105 10.70 50.17 -32.88
CA LYS A 105 11.42 50.82 -31.77
C LYS A 105 10.47 51.28 -30.65
N GLY A 106 9.47 50.45 -30.33
CA GLY A 106 8.49 50.70 -29.27
C GLY A 106 7.22 51.46 -29.72
N ALA A 107 7.12 51.92 -30.97
CA ALA A 107 5.94 52.69 -31.44
C ALA A 107 4.69 51.79 -31.62
N GLY A 108 4.84 50.50 -31.87
CA GLY A 108 3.72 49.58 -32.11
C GLY A 108 3.33 48.69 -30.92
N VAL A 109 4.20 48.52 -29.92
CA VAL A 109 4.00 47.82 -28.66
C VAL A 109 4.82 48.55 -27.60
N SER A 110 4.23 48.87 -26.47
CA SER A 110 4.94 49.54 -25.36
C SER A 110 5.83 48.55 -24.60
N GLN A 111 6.81 49.06 -23.84
CA GLN A 111 7.65 48.22 -22.96
C GLN A 111 6.79 47.49 -21.93
N ALA A 112 5.80 48.17 -21.34
CA ALA A 112 4.89 47.55 -20.37
C ALA A 112 4.11 46.35 -20.94
N GLU A 113 3.62 46.43 -22.19
CA GLU A 113 2.95 45.33 -22.86
C GLU A 113 3.88 44.17 -23.21
N LEU A 114 5.16 44.46 -23.45
CA LEU A 114 6.17 43.43 -23.66
C LEU A 114 6.50 42.71 -22.36
N ASP A 115 6.67 43.45 -21.25
CA ASP A 115 6.95 42.92 -19.93
C ASP A 115 5.77 42.07 -19.41
N GLU A 116 4.52 42.52 -19.66
CA GLU A 116 3.31 41.73 -19.37
C GLU A 116 3.30 40.42 -20.15
N ALA A 117 3.61 40.45 -21.44
CA ALA A 117 3.66 39.25 -22.26
C ALA A 117 4.79 38.28 -21.85
N GLN A 118 5.92 38.82 -21.38
CA GLN A 118 7.00 38.02 -20.79
C GLN A 118 6.54 37.35 -19.50
N GLY A 119 5.92 38.12 -18.58
CA GLY A 119 5.37 37.57 -17.34
C GLY A 119 4.34 36.46 -17.58
N GLN A 120 3.44 36.67 -18.54
CA GLN A 120 2.44 35.64 -18.93
C GLN A 120 3.10 34.39 -19.50
N LYS A 121 4.13 34.52 -20.31
CA LYS A 121 4.91 33.39 -20.84
C LYS A 121 5.58 32.61 -19.71
N ASP A 122 6.23 33.30 -18.77
CA ASP A 122 6.98 32.70 -17.70
C ASP A 122 6.03 31.98 -16.72
N THR A 123 4.89 32.58 -16.37
CA THR A 123 3.85 31.99 -15.55
C THR A 123 3.26 30.73 -16.22
N SER A 124 2.95 30.84 -17.54
CA SER A 124 2.39 29.69 -18.27
C SER A 124 3.39 28.55 -18.41
N ASN A 125 4.68 28.83 -18.56
CA ASN A 125 5.74 27.82 -18.56
C ASN A 125 5.89 27.15 -17.20
N ALA A 126 5.82 27.90 -16.10
CA ALA A 126 5.85 27.34 -14.75
C ALA A 126 4.66 26.39 -14.52
N SER A 127 3.46 26.80 -14.91
CA SER A 127 2.25 25.95 -14.81
C SER A 127 2.36 24.67 -15.67
N PHE A 128 2.97 24.77 -16.85
CA PHE A 128 3.24 23.58 -17.66
C PHE A 128 4.23 22.63 -16.99
N GLN A 129 5.32 23.14 -16.40
CA GLN A 129 6.28 22.31 -15.68
C GLN A 129 5.64 21.62 -14.46
N GLU A 130 4.78 22.32 -13.73
CA GLU A 130 4.00 21.75 -12.63
C GLU A 130 3.09 20.60 -13.10
N ALA A 131 2.31 20.83 -14.15
CA ALA A 131 1.43 19.80 -14.71
C ALA A 131 2.21 18.59 -15.26
N LEU A 132 3.37 18.84 -15.87
CA LEU A 132 4.26 17.77 -16.35
C LEU A 132 4.86 16.95 -15.21
N ALA A 133 5.22 17.61 -14.11
CA ALA A 133 5.70 16.92 -12.90
C ALA A 133 4.59 16.05 -12.28
N ALA A 134 3.37 16.56 -12.20
CA ALA A 134 2.21 15.82 -11.72
C ALA A 134 1.89 14.59 -12.62
N GLN A 135 1.96 14.75 -13.95
CA GLN A 135 1.82 13.64 -14.88
C GLN A 135 2.89 12.56 -14.64
N LYS A 136 4.15 12.93 -14.55
CA LYS A 136 5.26 12.00 -14.29
C LYS A 136 5.05 11.25 -12.96
N LEU A 137 4.61 11.95 -11.92
CA LEU A 137 4.34 11.35 -10.62
C LEU A 137 3.21 10.30 -10.71
N ALA A 138 2.14 10.59 -11.44
CA ALA A 138 1.06 9.64 -11.67
C ALA A 138 1.51 8.41 -12.47
N GLU A 139 2.39 8.59 -13.45
CA GLU A 139 2.94 7.50 -14.28
C GLU A 139 3.98 6.64 -13.56
N LEU A 140 4.76 7.21 -12.63
CA LEU A 140 5.76 6.47 -11.84
C LEU A 140 5.13 5.50 -10.85
N GLY A 141 3.92 5.79 -10.39
CA GLY A 141 3.23 4.97 -9.39
C GLY A 141 3.86 5.07 -7.99
N PRO A 142 3.60 4.08 -7.12
CA PRO A 142 4.07 4.08 -5.74
C PRO A 142 5.58 3.88 -5.65
N ARG A 143 6.14 4.33 -4.54
CA ARG A 143 7.59 4.16 -4.28
C ARG A 143 7.90 2.68 -4.00
N VAL A 144 9.10 2.27 -4.36
CA VAL A 144 9.58 0.90 -4.10
C VAL A 144 9.58 0.59 -2.60
N GLU A 145 9.87 1.59 -1.77
CA GLU A 145 9.86 1.47 -0.31
C GLU A 145 8.46 1.17 0.22
N ASP A 146 7.42 1.82 -0.31
CA ASP A 146 6.02 1.61 0.09
C ASP A 146 5.56 0.17 -0.25
N LEU A 147 5.98 -0.34 -1.41
CA LEU A 147 5.74 -1.72 -1.80
C LEU A 147 6.43 -2.72 -0.86
N LYS A 148 7.68 -2.46 -0.48
CA LYS A 148 8.43 -3.30 0.46
C LYS A 148 7.78 -3.30 1.84
N ILE A 149 7.36 -2.14 2.35
CA ILE A 149 6.65 -2.02 3.62
C ILE A 149 5.36 -2.85 3.60
N ALA A 150 4.57 -2.73 2.54
CA ALA A 150 3.33 -3.49 2.40
C ALA A 150 3.59 -5.01 2.32
N GLN A 151 4.69 -5.42 1.67
CA GLN A 151 5.09 -6.82 1.60
C GLN A 151 5.51 -7.38 2.96
N VAL A 152 6.29 -6.63 3.73
CA VAL A 152 6.68 -7.00 5.11
C VAL A 152 5.46 -7.10 6.02
N ASN A 153 4.50 -6.20 5.89
CA ASN A 153 3.26 -6.24 6.66
C ASN A 153 2.44 -7.50 6.34
N LEU A 154 2.38 -7.90 5.07
CA LEU A 154 1.73 -9.14 4.65
C LEU A 154 2.45 -10.37 5.23
N GLU A 155 3.78 -10.39 5.21
CA GLU A 155 4.59 -11.46 5.79
C GLU A 155 4.37 -11.57 7.30
N ALA A 156 4.36 -10.45 8.03
CA ALA A 156 4.08 -10.42 9.46
C ALA A 156 2.69 -11.00 9.78
N ALA A 157 1.66 -10.62 9.01
CA ALA A 157 0.31 -11.16 9.17
C ALA A 157 0.25 -12.67 8.90
N ASN A 158 0.99 -13.17 7.89
CA ASN A 158 1.07 -14.61 7.61
C ASN A 158 1.76 -15.37 8.73
N ASN A 159 2.82 -14.81 9.32
CA ASN A 159 3.52 -15.41 10.46
C ASN A 159 2.60 -15.54 11.68
N GLU A 160 1.76 -14.53 11.94
CA GLU A 160 0.76 -14.62 13.02
C GLU A 160 -0.24 -15.77 12.80
N VAL A 161 -0.73 -15.94 11.58
CA VAL A 161 -1.58 -17.08 11.21
C VAL A 161 -0.86 -18.41 11.44
N ALA A 162 0.44 -18.49 11.10
CA ALA A 162 1.23 -19.70 11.30
C ALA A 162 1.37 -20.05 12.81
N VAL A 163 1.67 -19.05 13.65
CA VAL A 163 1.77 -19.23 15.11
C VAL A 163 0.46 -19.71 15.71
N ILE A 164 -0.68 -19.15 15.30
CA ILE A 164 -1.99 -19.57 15.83
C ILE A 164 -2.34 -20.99 15.35
N LYS A 165 -2.00 -21.34 14.11
CA LYS A 165 -2.20 -22.70 13.59
C LYS A 165 -1.37 -23.74 14.35
N ASP A 166 -0.13 -23.41 14.70
CA ASP A 166 0.73 -24.26 15.49
C ASP A 166 0.13 -24.53 16.87
N LYS A 167 -0.45 -23.51 17.52
CA LYS A 167 -1.17 -23.66 18.80
C LYS A 167 -2.45 -24.50 18.68
N LEU A 168 -3.04 -24.62 17.49
CA LEU A 168 -4.25 -25.39 17.25
C LEU A 168 -3.98 -26.87 16.93
N ALA A 169 -2.75 -27.17 16.53
CA ALA A 169 -2.34 -28.53 16.19
C ALA A 169 -2.21 -29.41 17.45
#